data_d56c3a520a431fae4dd619b38a57be63
#
_entry.id   d56c3a520a431fae4dd619b38a57be63
#
_cell.length_a   1.000
_cell.length_b   1.000
_cell.length_c   1.000
_cell.angle_alpha   90.00
_cell.angle_beta   90.00
_cell.angle_gamma   90.00
#
_symmetry.space_group_name_H-M   'P 1'
#
loop_
_entity.id
_entity.type
_entity.pdbx_description
1 polymer ?
#
loop_
_entity_poly.entity_id
_entity_poly.type
_entity_poly.pdbx_seq_one_letter_code
_entity_poly.pdbx_strand_id
1 'polypeptide(L)'
;VGMIGFAMNREDYVKKALYGSDGTGKRGGFIRQMDYLFSPDGYFTEGAYYQRYAIWPFVIFAQCIENKLPDLKIFNYRDSILSKALSTLIQLSYEGEFFHINDALLKGLSAQELVYAVDILYNVNPSDKSLLSVANKYQHTYLPTSGGFKVARDIARGEAAPIIYRSSVFRDGRKGDEGGIAVIRSTDSNLNSALTLKATSHGLSHGHFDKLTMAYYDNGNEILPDYGASRFLNIEAKYKGHYTRENQSFAKQTIAHN
;
A
#
# COMPACT_ATOMS: atom_id res chain seq x y z
N VAL A 1 1.93 14.26 15.63
CA VAL A 1 1.75 14.38 17.09
C VAL A 1 2.66 13.40 17.82
N GLY A 2 2.60 12.07 17.56
CA GLY A 2 3.36 11.06 18.30
C GLY A 2 4.87 11.22 18.23
N MET A 3 5.44 11.42 17.03
CA MET A 3 6.88 11.65 16.86
C MET A 3 7.36 12.89 17.62
N ILE A 4 6.58 13.98 17.57
CA ILE A 4 6.84 15.19 18.36
C ILE A 4 6.77 14.87 19.85
N GLY A 5 5.77 14.07 20.27
CA GLY A 5 5.65 13.60 21.65
C GLY A 5 6.92 12.88 22.14
N PHE A 6 7.46 11.98 21.33
CA PHE A 6 8.73 11.30 21.65
C PHE A 6 9.91 12.26 21.70
N ALA A 7 10.01 13.18 20.75
CA ALA A 7 11.11 14.15 20.70
C ALA A 7 11.09 15.14 21.89
N MET A 8 9.91 15.49 22.37
CA MET A 8 9.70 16.43 23.47
C MET A 8 9.53 15.75 24.85
N ASN A 9 9.61 14.43 24.93
CA ASN A 9 9.31 13.66 26.13
C ASN A 9 7.89 13.94 26.70
N ARG A 10 6.90 14.13 25.80
CA ARG A 10 5.50 14.42 26.14
C ARG A 10 4.67 13.14 25.99
N GLU A 11 4.56 12.39 27.08
CA GLU A 11 3.80 11.14 27.14
C GLU A 11 2.33 11.32 26.78
N ASP A 12 1.72 12.46 27.15
CA ASP A 12 0.33 12.78 26.81
C ASP A 12 0.12 12.86 25.28
N TYR A 13 1.09 13.40 24.53
CA TYR A 13 1.04 13.45 23.08
C TYR A 13 1.25 12.06 22.45
N VAL A 14 2.16 11.28 23.01
CA VAL A 14 2.38 9.89 22.58
C VAL A 14 1.10 9.07 22.80
N LYS A 15 0.49 9.14 23.99
CA LYS A 15 -0.75 8.44 24.30
C LYS A 15 -1.90 8.85 23.36
N LYS A 16 -2.07 10.13 23.10
CA LYS A 16 -3.07 10.62 22.13
C LYS A 16 -2.81 10.12 20.70
N ALA A 17 -1.56 10.05 20.29
CA ALA A 17 -1.21 9.54 18.95
C ALA A 17 -1.49 8.03 18.85
N LEU A 18 -1.19 7.26 19.87
CA LEU A 18 -1.42 5.82 19.89
C LEU A 18 -2.91 5.45 20.01
N TYR A 19 -3.64 6.11 20.91
CA TYR A 19 -4.97 5.68 21.35
C TYR A 19 -6.07 6.71 21.11
N GLY A 20 -5.79 7.79 20.36
CA GLY A 20 -6.75 8.84 20.06
C GLY A 20 -6.89 9.88 21.19
N SER A 21 -7.68 10.91 20.91
CA SER A 21 -7.86 12.05 21.81
C SER A 21 -8.47 11.68 23.17
N ASP A 22 -9.27 10.62 23.20
CA ASP A 22 -9.87 10.07 24.43
C ASP A 22 -8.94 9.09 25.18
N GLY A 23 -7.79 8.74 24.59
CA GLY A 23 -6.79 7.85 25.15
C GLY A 23 -7.22 6.39 25.30
N THR A 24 -8.38 6.01 24.72
CA THR A 24 -8.95 4.65 24.86
C THR A 24 -8.77 3.78 23.63
N GLY A 25 -8.38 4.36 22.48
CA GLY A 25 -8.33 3.67 21.19
C GLY A 25 -9.70 3.46 20.52
N LYS A 26 -10.80 3.90 21.15
CA LYS A 26 -12.15 3.68 20.62
C LYS A 26 -12.52 4.68 19.52
N ARG A 27 -12.02 5.90 19.58
CA ARG A 27 -12.39 7.00 18.68
C ARG A 27 -11.27 7.49 17.77
N GLY A 28 -10.12 6.82 17.75
CA GLY A 28 -9.00 7.22 16.92
C GLY A 28 -7.68 6.64 17.42
N GLY A 29 -6.58 7.17 16.90
CA GLY A 29 -5.23 6.76 17.23
C GLY A 29 -4.66 5.75 16.25
N PHE A 30 -3.35 5.60 16.31
CA PHE A 30 -2.56 4.80 15.41
C PHE A 30 -2.98 3.32 15.42
N ILE A 31 -3.19 2.76 16.60
CA ILE A 31 -3.60 1.36 16.75
C ILE A 31 -4.94 1.11 16.05
N ARG A 32 -5.92 2.01 16.29
CA ARG A 32 -7.22 1.91 15.63
C ARG A 32 -7.12 2.04 14.12
N GLN A 33 -6.26 2.93 13.61
CA GLN A 33 -6.06 3.06 12.16
C GLN A 33 -5.49 1.77 11.56
N MET A 34 -4.52 1.11 12.21
CA MET A 34 -4.05 -0.19 11.77
C MET A 34 -5.15 -1.26 11.79
N ASP A 35 -6.09 -1.17 12.74
CA ASP A 35 -7.22 -2.12 12.83
C ASP A 35 -8.24 -1.98 11.71
N TYR A 36 -8.50 -0.75 11.27
CA TYR A 36 -9.64 -0.45 10.43
C TYR A 36 -9.27 -0.19 8.95
N LEU A 37 -8.06 0.28 8.68
CA LEU A 37 -7.64 0.66 7.33
C LEU A 37 -7.00 -0.49 6.57
N PHE A 38 -6.47 -1.50 7.27
CA PHE A 38 -5.88 -2.67 6.63
C PHE A 38 -6.70 -3.92 6.96
N SER A 39 -7.01 -4.71 5.95
CA SER A 39 -7.61 -6.03 6.12
C SER A 39 -6.61 -7.00 6.77
N PRO A 40 -7.03 -8.19 7.22
CA PRO A 40 -6.11 -9.21 7.72
C PRO A 40 -5.04 -9.64 6.72
N ASP A 41 -5.28 -9.42 5.43
CA ASP A 41 -4.33 -9.72 4.35
C ASP A 41 -3.42 -8.54 4.01
N GLY A 42 -3.60 -7.38 4.66
CA GLY A 42 -2.84 -6.16 4.40
C GLY A 42 -3.39 -5.31 3.26
N TYR A 43 -4.56 -5.64 2.71
CA TYR A 43 -5.20 -4.80 1.71
C TYR A 43 -5.74 -3.52 2.36
N PHE A 44 -5.49 -2.38 1.71
CA PHE A 44 -5.99 -1.08 2.12
C PHE A 44 -7.23 -0.74 1.29
N THR A 45 -8.33 -0.42 1.94
CA THR A 45 -9.64 -0.30 1.30
C THR A 45 -9.72 0.75 0.17
N GLU A 46 -8.84 1.75 0.16
CA GLU A 46 -8.75 2.75 -0.91
C GLU A 46 -7.92 2.29 -2.12
N GLY A 47 -7.37 1.06 -2.08
CA GLY A 47 -6.59 0.46 -3.16
C GLY A 47 -5.10 0.79 -3.12
N ALA A 48 -4.33 0.12 -4.01
CA ALA A 48 -2.87 0.14 -4.01
C ALA A 48 -2.28 1.56 -4.19
N TYR A 49 -2.90 2.38 -5.03
CA TYR A 49 -2.41 3.73 -5.28
C TYR A 49 -2.37 4.58 -4.00
N TYR A 50 -3.40 4.49 -3.15
CA TYR A 50 -3.45 5.22 -1.87
C TYR A 50 -2.73 4.48 -0.76
N GLN A 51 -2.67 3.16 -0.81
CA GLN A 51 -1.91 2.35 0.15
C GLN A 51 -0.44 2.77 0.22
N ARG A 52 0.18 3.15 -0.91
CA ARG A 52 1.56 3.65 -0.91
C ARG A 52 1.75 4.92 -0.08
N TYR A 53 0.75 5.82 -0.06
CA TYR A 53 0.78 6.99 0.81
C TYR A 53 0.57 6.61 2.27
N ALA A 54 -0.36 5.68 2.53
CA ALA A 54 -0.66 5.25 3.89
C ALA A 54 0.53 4.53 4.54
N ILE A 55 1.16 3.59 3.84
CA ILE A 55 2.23 2.77 4.42
C ILE A 55 3.40 3.62 4.93
N TRP A 56 3.73 4.70 4.27
CA TRP A 56 4.84 5.59 4.64
C TRP A 56 4.75 6.13 6.07
N PRO A 57 3.75 6.94 6.46
CA PRO A 57 3.66 7.43 7.84
C PRO A 57 3.46 6.31 8.87
N PHE A 58 2.81 5.21 8.47
CA PHE A 58 2.63 4.07 9.37
C PHE A 58 3.96 3.43 9.77
N VAL A 59 4.83 3.12 8.81
CA VAL A 59 6.11 2.47 9.13
C VAL A 59 7.07 3.40 9.86
N ILE A 60 7.08 4.71 9.53
CA ILE A 60 7.93 5.68 10.23
C ILE A 60 7.50 5.82 11.69
N PHE A 61 6.20 5.95 11.95
CA PHE A 61 5.75 6.06 13.32
C PHE A 61 5.91 4.74 14.08
N ALA A 62 5.69 3.59 13.44
CA ALA A 62 5.98 2.27 14.00
C ALA A 62 7.47 2.15 14.40
N GLN A 63 8.40 2.62 13.56
CA GLN A 63 9.83 2.62 13.90
C GLN A 63 10.14 3.49 15.14
N CYS A 64 9.47 4.65 15.26
CA CYS A 64 9.61 5.49 16.46
C CYS A 64 9.08 4.77 17.72
N ILE A 65 7.95 4.08 17.59
CA ILE A 65 7.35 3.29 18.67
C ILE A 65 8.30 2.14 19.07
N GLU A 66 8.80 1.37 18.10
CA GLU A 66 9.73 0.26 18.37
C GLU A 66 10.98 0.73 19.12
N ASN A 67 11.53 1.89 18.74
CA ASN A 67 12.72 2.45 19.36
C ASN A 67 12.49 2.99 20.79
N LYS A 68 11.27 3.45 21.10
CA LYS A 68 10.94 4.13 22.36
C LYS A 68 10.09 3.31 23.32
N LEU A 69 9.28 2.41 22.79
CA LEU A 69 8.35 1.55 23.50
C LEU A 69 8.42 0.11 22.97
N PRO A 70 9.59 -0.54 23.00
CA PRO A 70 9.81 -1.85 22.36
C PRO A 70 8.88 -2.95 22.88
N ASP A 71 8.39 -2.83 24.11
CA ASP A 71 7.46 -3.80 24.71
C ASP A 71 6.11 -3.86 23.96
N LEU A 72 5.75 -2.83 23.19
CA LEU A 72 4.56 -2.85 22.33
C LEU A 72 4.69 -3.80 21.15
N LYS A 73 5.90 -4.18 20.76
CA LYS A 73 6.20 -5.08 19.63
C LYS A 73 5.38 -4.71 18.40
N ILE A 74 5.40 -3.43 18.04
CA ILE A 74 4.47 -2.84 17.09
C ILE A 74 4.54 -3.47 15.69
N PHE A 75 5.71 -3.95 15.27
CA PHE A 75 5.85 -4.65 13.99
C PHE A 75 5.24 -6.06 14.00
N ASN A 76 4.99 -6.64 15.19
CA ASN A 76 4.29 -7.92 15.32
C ASN A 76 2.77 -7.75 15.44
N TYR A 77 2.29 -6.50 15.57
CA TYR A 77 0.87 -6.21 15.76
C TYR A 77 0.02 -6.77 14.62
N ARG A 78 -1.12 -7.40 14.96
CA ARG A 78 -2.03 -8.06 14.01
C ARG A 78 -1.28 -8.98 13.02
N ASP A 79 -0.42 -9.84 13.54
CA ASP A 79 0.35 -10.77 12.73
C ASP A 79 1.15 -10.04 11.64
N SER A 80 1.92 -9.04 12.09
CA SER A 80 2.80 -8.21 11.25
C SER A 80 2.07 -7.47 10.12
N ILE A 81 0.96 -6.82 10.44
CA ILE A 81 0.07 -6.18 9.46
C ILE A 81 0.80 -5.19 8.54
N LEU A 82 1.81 -4.46 9.02
CA LEU A 82 2.56 -3.51 8.18
C LEU A 82 3.41 -4.23 7.13
N SER A 83 4.00 -5.37 7.47
CA SER A 83 4.72 -6.21 6.50
C SER A 83 3.77 -6.82 5.48
N LYS A 84 2.62 -7.31 5.92
CA LYS A 84 1.55 -7.78 5.02
C LYS A 84 1.08 -6.66 4.09
N ALA A 85 0.88 -5.46 4.60
CA ALA A 85 0.46 -4.31 3.80
C ALA A 85 1.46 -4.00 2.68
N LEU A 86 2.77 -4.01 2.96
CA LEU A 86 3.78 -3.83 1.92
C LEU A 86 3.78 -4.99 0.91
N SER A 87 3.68 -6.23 1.38
CA SER A 87 3.61 -7.41 0.51
C SER A 87 2.39 -7.36 -0.41
N THR A 88 1.22 -7.01 0.13
CA THR A 88 -0.02 -6.88 -0.65
C THR A 88 0.09 -5.76 -1.68
N LEU A 89 0.66 -4.63 -1.30
CA LEU A 89 0.92 -3.52 -2.22
C LEU A 89 1.81 -3.95 -3.39
N ILE A 90 2.86 -4.73 -3.13
CA ILE A 90 3.74 -5.28 -4.16
C ILE A 90 2.96 -6.23 -5.08
N GLN A 91 2.13 -7.11 -4.52
CA GLN A 91 1.32 -8.05 -5.30
C GLN A 91 0.22 -7.36 -6.12
N LEU A 92 -0.23 -6.18 -5.72
CA LEU A 92 -1.20 -5.36 -6.45
C LEU A 92 -0.54 -4.50 -7.55
N SER A 93 0.48 -5.05 -8.20
CA SER A 93 1.15 -4.41 -9.33
C SER A 93 1.36 -5.38 -10.48
N TYR A 94 1.47 -4.83 -11.68
CA TYR A 94 1.82 -5.53 -12.91
C TYR A 94 2.98 -4.78 -13.59
N GLU A 95 4.03 -5.48 -13.97
CA GLU A 95 5.27 -4.89 -14.51
C GLU A 95 5.87 -3.77 -13.62
N GLY A 96 5.53 -3.79 -12.34
CA GLY A 96 5.96 -2.79 -11.36
C GLY A 96 5.05 -1.58 -11.26
N GLU A 97 3.98 -1.49 -12.04
CA GLU A 97 2.94 -0.48 -11.92
C GLU A 97 1.75 -1.02 -11.12
N PHE A 98 1.15 -0.18 -10.25
CA PHE A 98 -0.03 -0.58 -9.48
C PHE A 98 -1.24 -0.73 -10.38
N PHE A 99 -2.06 -1.74 -10.13
CA PHE A 99 -3.36 -1.85 -10.79
C PHE A 99 -4.19 -0.59 -10.55
N HIS A 100 -4.87 -0.12 -11.59
CA HIS A 100 -5.63 1.13 -11.57
C HIS A 100 -7.01 0.91 -10.94
N ILE A 101 -7.01 0.77 -9.61
CA ILE A 101 -8.20 0.53 -8.80
C ILE A 101 -8.56 1.83 -8.07
N ASN A 102 -9.84 2.20 -8.05
CA ASN A 102 -10.33 3.41 -7.42
C ASN A 102 -9.73 4.68 -8.05
N ASP A 103 -9.47 5.73 -7.28
CA ASP A 103 -8.85 6.98 -7.76
C ASP A 103 -7.36 6.83 -8.13
N ALA A 104 -6.97 5.72 -8.75
CA ALA A 104 -5.59 5.49 -9.13
C ALA A 104 -5.15 6.34 -10.34
N LEU A 105 -3.93 6.87 -10.25
CA LEU A 105 -3.16 7.41 -11.36
C LEU A 105 -1.96 6.50 -11.64
N LEU A 106 -1.21 6.78 -12.71
CA LEU A 106 0.00 6.03 -13.06
C LEU A 106 1.06 6.16 -11.96
N LYS A 107 1.28 5.11 -11.22
CA LYS A 107 2.32 4.94 -10.20
C LYS A 107 2.59 3.46 -9.96
N GLY A 108 3.77 3.17 -9.45
CA GLY A 108 4.19 1.80 -9.22
C GLY A 108 5.24 1.67 -8.12
N LEU A 109 5.95 0.57 -8.14
CA LEU A 109 6.96 0.20 -7.15
C LEU A 109 8.18 1.13 -7.14
N SER A 110 8.33 2.01 -8.14
CA SER A 110 9.34 3.07 -8.13
C SER A 110 8.90 4.34 -7.38
N ALA A 111 7.73 4.33 -6.74
CA ALA A 111 7.24 5.46 -5.99
C ALA A 111 8.12 5.77 -4.76
N GLN A 112 8.50 7.03 -4.59
CA GLN A 112 9.41 7.46 -3.52
C GLN A 112 8.88 7.14 -2.12
N GLU A 113 7.57 7.09 -1.94
CA GLU A 113 6.91 6.76 -0.67
C GLU A 113 7.28 5.36 -0.17
N LEU A 114 7.63 4.44 -1.08
CA LEU A 114 8.03 3.08 -0.71
C LEU A 114 9.45 2.98 -0.16
N VAL A 115 10.31 3.98 -0.38
CA VAL A 115 11.70 3.95 0.11
C VAL A 115 11.73 3.72 1.62
N TYR A 116 10.96 4.50 2.39
CA TYR A 116 10.89 4.32 3.85
C TYR A 116 10.30 2.97 4.24
N ALA A 117 9.26 2.53 3.54
CA ALA A 117 8.60 1.27 3.86
C ALA A 117 9.57 0.10 3.65
N VAL A 118 10.30 0.07 2.54
CA VAL A 118 11.28 -0.96 2.25
C VAL A 118 12.45 -0.91 3.23
N ASP A 119 13.05 0.27 3.46
CA ASP A 119 14.19 0.40 4.37
C ASP A 119 13.85 -0.09 5.79
N ILE A 120 12.69 0.32 6.30
CA ILE A 120 12.27 -0.03 7.65
C ILE A 120 11.88 -1.51 7.73
N LEU A 121 11.02 -2.00 6.83
CA LEU A 121 10.51 -3.37 6.91
C LEU A 121 11.57 -4.41 6.52
N TYR A 122 12.50 -4.08 5.63
CA TYR A 122 13.67 -4.93 5.39
C TYR A 122 14.59 -5.02 6.63
N ASN A 123 14.71 -3.93 7.39
CA ASN A 123 15.45 -3.98 8.65
C ASN A 123 14.76 -4.86 9.70
N VAL A 124 13.42 -4.86 9.73
CA VAL A 124 12.61 -5.74 10.61
C VAL A 124 12.74 -7.21 10.19
N ASN A 125 12.63 -7.50 8.89
CA ASN A 125 12.73 -8.85 8.34
C ASN A 125 13.71 -8.94 7.17
N PRO A 126 15.02 -9.07 7.42
CA PRO A 126 16.04 -9.12 6.37
C PRO A 126 16.05 -10.43 5.55
N SER A 127 15.23 -11.39 5.88
CA SER A 127 15.09 -12.61 5.09
C SER A 127 14.24 -12.40 3.83
N ASP A 128 13.41 -11.36 3.78
CA ASP A 128 12.63 -11.01 2.58
C ASP A 128 13.49 -10.24 1.56
N LYS A 129 14.29 -10.99 0.83
CA LYS A 129 15.20 -10.44 -0.19
C LYS A 129 14.49 -9.84 -1.41
N SER A 130 13.18 -10.09 -1.58
CA SER A 130 12.39 -9.47 -2.65
C SER A 130 12.24 -7.96 -2.47
N LEU A 131 12.30 -7.46 -1.22
CA LEU A 131 12.28 -6.04 -0.93
C LEU A 131 13.49 -5.30 -1.51
N LEU A 132 14.64 -5.98 -1.64
CA LEU A 132 15.81 -5.41 -2.31
C LEU A 132 15.56 -5.18 -3.80
N SER A 133 14.77 -6.06 -4.46
CA SER A 133 14.37 -5.87 -5.85
C SER A 133 13.39 -4.70 -6.01
N VAL A 134 12.54 -4.42 -5.01
CA VAL A 134 11.74 -3.20 -4.99
C VAL A 134 12.66 -1.98 -4.86
N ALA A 135 13.62 -2.00 -3.94
CA ALA A 135 14.58 -0.91 -3.77
C ALA A 135 15.37 -0.61 -5.05
N ASN A 136 15.74 -1.62 -5.83
CA ASN A 136 16.42 -1.44 -7.11
C ASN A 136 15.58 -0.67 -8.15
N LYS A 137 14.25 -0.65 -8.04
CA LYS A 137 13.39 0.05 -9.00
C LYS A 137 13.47 1.58 -8.87
N TYR A 138 13.69 2.12 -7.69
CA TYR A 138 13.88 3.56 -7.48
C TYR A 138 15.33 3.98 -7.26
N GLN A 139 16.26 3.04 -7.24
CA GLN A 139 17.71 3.23 -7.25
C GLN A 139 18.27 4.12 -6.14
N HIS A 140 17.56 4.30 -5.05
CA HIS A 140 18.07 5.00 -3.87
C HIS A 140 17.44 4.46 -2.58
N THR A 141 18.06 4.77 -1.45
CA THR A 141 17.60 4.44 -0.11
C THR A 141 17.98 5.58 0.85
N TYR A 142 17.41 5.59 2.05
CA TYR A 142 17.73 6.59 3.07
C TYR A 142 18.95 6.14 3.89
N LEU A 143 20.13 6.26 3.30
CA LEU A 143 21.39 5.81 3.89
C LEU A 143 21.67 6.26 5.33
N PRO A 144 21.27 7.47 5.79
CA PRO A 144 21.46 7.84 7.19
C PRO A 144 20.71 6.99 8.20
N THR A 145 19.78 6.14 7.76
CA THR A 145 19.06 5.20 8.62
C THR A 145 19.74 3.83 8.64
N SER A 146 19.57 3.08 9.73
CA SER A 146 20.08 1.70 9.83
C SER A 146 19.46 0.79 8.75
N GLY A 147 18.18 0.97 8.44
CA GLY A 147 17.49 0.23 7.40
C GLY A 147 18.02 0.56 6.00
N GLY A 148 18.13 1.83 5.67
CA GLY A 148 18.68 2.28 4.39
C GLY A 148 20.10 1.80 4.15
N PHE A 149 20.98 1.87 5.17
CA PHE A 149 22.31 1.33 5.08
C PHE A 149 22.32 -0.19 4.82
N LYS A 150 21.45 -0.94 5.49
CA LYS A 150 21.33 -2.38 5.31
C LYS A 150 20.85 -2.74 3.92
N VAL A 151 19.83 -2.04 3.40
CA VAL A 151 19.35 -2.22 2.02
C VAL A 151 20.47 -1.98 1.03
N ALA A 152 21.17 -0.85 1.12
CA ALA A 152 22.25 -0.53 0.19
C ALA A 152 23.39 -1.55 0.24
N ARG A 153 23.79 -1.97 1.46
CA ARG A 153 24.84 -2.99 1.65
C ARG A 153 24.46 -4.33 1.02
N ASP A 154 23.24 -4.79 1.23
CA ASP A 154 22.81 -6.12 0.80
C ASP A 154 22.52 -6.14 -0.71
N ILE A 155 22.08 -5.02 -1.29
CA ILE A 155 22.04 -4.83 -2.75
C ILE A 155 23.45 -4.91 -3.34
N ALA A 156 24.42 -4.19 -2.76
CA ALA A 156 25.80 -4.21 -3.24
C ALA A 156 26.47 -5.60 -3.15
N ARG A 157 25.96 -6.47 -2.27
CA ARG A 157 26.38 -7.88 -2.17
C ARG A 157 25.67 -8.82 -3.13
N GLY A 158 24.76 -8.32 -3.95
CA GLY A 158 23.98 -9.14 -4.90
C GLY A 158 22.91 -10.01 -4.22
N GLU A 159 22.43 -9.64 -3.04
CA GLU A 159 21.49 -10.45 -2.27
C GLU A 159 20.02 -10.26 -2.70
N ALA A 160 19.73 -9.38 -3.68
CA ALA A 160 18.38 -9.15 -4.14
C ALA A 160 17.78 -10.42 -4.78
N ALA A 161 16.57 -10.78 -4.36
CA ALA A 161 15.81 -11.89 -4.93
C ALA A 161 14.67 -11.36 -5.83
N PRO A 162 14.26 -12.08 -6.86
CA PRO A 162 13.13 -11.71 -7.70
C PRO A 162 11.84 -11.56 -6.87
N ILE A 163 10.98 -10.62 -7.26
CA ILE A 163 9.63 -10.54 -6.74
C ILE A 163 8.84 -11.71 -7.36
N ILE A 164 8.33 -12.60 -6.51
CA ILE A 164 7.48 -13.70 -6.96
C ILE A 164 6.03 -13.22 -6.93
N TYR A 165 5.50 -12.93 -8.10
CA TYR A 165 4.10 -12.62 -8.28
C TYR A 165 3.26 -13.90 -8.31
N ARG A 166 2.08 -13.86 -7.68
CA ARG A 166 1.17 -15.02 -7.59
C ARG A 166 -0.28 -14.62 -7.74
N SER A 167 -1.11 -15.56 -8.20
CA SER A 167 -2.56 -15.43 -8.08
C SER A 167 -2.96 -15.42 -6.62
N SER A 168 -3.79 -14.45 -6.23
CA SER A 168 -4.17 -14.24 -4.84
C SER A 168 -5.51 -13.55 -4.75
N VAL A 169 -6.22 -13.78 -3.66
CA VAL A 169 -7.38 -12.98 -3.26
C VAL A 169 -6.99 -12.21 -2.00
N PHE A 170 -7.14 -10.90 -2.04
CA PHE A 170 -6.95 -10.02 -0.90
C PHE A 170 -8.31 -9.57 -0.42
N ARG A 171 -8.68 -10.01 0.78
CA ARG A 171 -9.95 -9.65 1.41
C ARG A 171 -9.95 -8.18 1.81
N ASP A 172 -11.13 -7.56 1.82
CA ASP A 172 -11.33 -6.20 2.28
C ASP A 172 -12.07 -6.17 3.63
N GLY A 173 -12.02 -5.00 4.27
CA GLY A 173 -12.60 -4.78 5.59
C GLY A 173 -11.73 -5.25 6.74
N ARG A 174 -12.06 -4.74 7.92
CA ARG A 174 -11.30 -4.99 9.15
C ARG A 174 -11.11 -6.47 9.46
N LYS A 175 -12.13 -7.28 9.19
CA LYS A 175 -12.16 -8.72 9.44
C LYS A 175 -11.94 -9.55 8.17
N GLY A 176 -11.81 -8.90 7.02
CA GLY A 176 -11.76 -9.56 5.73
C GLY A 176 -13.11 -10.09 5.25
N ASP A 177 -14.20 -9.47 5.68
CA ASP A 177 -15.58 -9.87 5.43
C ASP A 177 -16.37 -8.85 4.59
N GLU A 178 -15.68 -7.87 4.00
CA GLU A 178 -16.28 -6.83 3.16
C GLU A 178 -15.97 -7.02 1.67
N GLY A 179 -15.81 -8.26 1.23
CA GLY A 179 -15.41 -8.62 -0.13
C GLY A 179 -13.90 -8.72 -0.30
N GLY A 180 -13.42 -8.43 -1.51
CA GLY A 180 -11.98 -8.51 -1.79
C GLY A 180 -11.64 -8.19 -3.25
N ILE A 181 -10.36 -8.25 -3.53
CA ILE A 181 -9.83 -8.17 -4.89
C ILE A 181 -9.08 -9.47 -5.22
N ALA A 182 -9.46 -10.11 -6.33
CA ALA A 182 -8.72 -11.22 -6.89
C ALA A 182 -7.71 -10.70 -7.92
N VAL A 183 -6.50 -11.22 -7.86
CA VAL A 183 -5.49 -11.10 -8.90
C VAL A 183 -5.19 -12.48 -9.42
N ILE A 184 -5.45 -12.72 -10.69
CA ILE A 184 -5.20 -13.99 -11.38
C ILE A 184 -4.06 -13.74 -12.36
N ARG A 185 -3.01 -14.57 -12.29
CA ARG A 185 -1.84 -14.45 -13.15
C ARG A 185 -1.64 -15.73 -13.94
N SER A 186 -1.10 -15.61 -15.14
CA SER A 186 -0.72 -16.78 -15.91
C SER A 186 0.26 -17.65 -15.13
N THR A 187 0.07 -18.94 -15.20
CA THR A 187 1.01 -19.95 -14.69
C THR A 187 2.01 -20.41 -15.76
N ASP A 188 1.77 -20.06 -17.02
CA ASP A 188 2.71 -20.30 -18.11
C ASP A 188 3.81 -19.25 -18.08
N SER A 189 5.06 -19.68 -17.96
CA SER A 189 6.23 -18.80 -17.92
C SER A 189 6.44 -18.02 -19.23
N ASN A 190 5.82 -18.44 -20.33
CA ASN A 190 5.88 -17.75 -21.62
C ASN A 190 4.81 -16.67 -21.76
N LEU A 191 3.85 -16.64 -20.83
CA LEU A 191 2.76 -15.66 -20.83
C LEU A 191 2.91 -14.74 -19.62
N ASN A 192 2.96 -13.45 -19.90
CA ASN A 192 2.99 -12.43 -18.87
C ASN A 192 1.64 -11.72 -18.84
N SER A 193 0.64 -12.34 -18.19
CA SER A 193 -0.69 -11.78 -18.11
C SER A 193 -1.21 -11.74 -16.67
N ALA A 194 -2.09 -10.77 -16.42
CA ALA A 194 -2.79 -10.62 -15.14
C ALA A 194 -4.22 -10.12 -15.36
N LEU A 195 -5.15 -10.71 -14.60
CA LEU A 195 -6.54 -10.28 -14.52
C LEU A 195 -6.82 -9.86 -13.08
N THR A 196 -7.42 -8.70 -12.89
CA THR A 196 -7.99 -8.30 -11.61
C THR A 196 -9.50 -8.38 -11.64
N LEU A 197 -10.11 -8.85 -10.56
CA LEU A 197 -11.55 -8.80 -10.32
C LEU A 197 -11.77 -8.13 -8.97
N LYS A 198 -12.44 -6.97 -8.97
CA LYS A 198 -12.73 -6.23 -7.75
C LYS A 198 -14.15 -6.49 -7.28
N ALA A 199 -14.27 -7.01 -6.06
CA ALA A 199 -15.54 -7.25 -5.37
C ALA A 199 -15.51 -6.68 -3.94
N THR A 200 -14.82 -5.54 -3.74
CA THR A 200 -14.70 -4.87 -2.45
C THR A 200 -15.95 -4.03 -2.14
N SER A 201 -16.05 -3.50 -0.92
CA SER A 201 -16.95 -2.41 -0.60
C SER A 201 -16.57 -1.15 -1.40
N HIS A 202 -17.37 -0.07 -1.32
CA HIS A 202 -17.07 1.15 -2.07
C HIS A 202 -15.75 1.83 -1.72
N GLY A 203 -15.04 1.34 -0.70
CA GLY A 203 -13.89 2.03 -0.15
C GLY A 203 -14.31 3.29 0.63
N LEU A 204 -13.32 4.12 0.97
CA LEU A 204 -13.54 5.41 1.60
C LEU A 204 -13.76 6.51 0.54
N SER A 205 -13.28 7.72 0.77
CA SER A 205 -13.46 8.85 -0.16
C SER A 205 -12.92 8.61 -1.58
N HIS A 206 -11.99 7.68 -1.74
CA HIS A 206 -11.35 7.32 -3.01
C HIS A 206 -11.98 6.11 -3.70
N GLY A 207 -13.01 5.51 -3.10
CA GLY A 207 -13.70 4.36 -3.67
C GLY A 207 -14.62 4.70 -4.84
N HIS A 208 -14.89 3.71 -5.69
CA HIS A 208 -15.76 3.79 -6.85
C HIS A 208 -16.94 2.84 -6.76
N PHE A 209 -18.00 3.10 -7.53
CA PHE A 209 -19.17 2.21 -7.67
C PHE A 209 -18.93 1.16 -8.78
N ASP A 210 -17.88 0.39 -8.61
CA ASP A 210 -17.23 -0.47 -9.60
C ASP A 210 -17.15 -1.94 -9.14
N LYS A 211 -18.14 -2.41 -8.38
CA LYS A 211 -18.19 -3.82 -7.97
C LYS A 211 -18.25 -4.74 -9.18
N LEU A 212 -17.42 -5.78 -9.15
CA LEU A 212 -17.22 -6.76 -10.21
C LEU A 212 -16.50 -6.21 -11.45
N THR A 213 -15.92 -5.01 -11.37
CA THR A 213 -15.05 -4.53 -12.43
C THR A 213 -13.83 -5.42 -12.60
N MET A 214 -13.41 -5.57 -13.84
CA MET A 214 -12.23 -6.34 -14.22
C MET A 214 -11.23 -5.44 -14.94
N ALA A 215 -9.95 -5.70 -14.76
CA ALA A 215 -8.91 -5.15 -15.61
C ALA A 215 -7.99 -6.29 -16.08
N TYR A 216 -7.64 -6.27 -17.35
CA TYR A 216 -6.80 -7.30 -17.95
C TYR A 216 -5.54 -6.70 -18.56
N TYR A 217 -4.44 -7.34 -18.25
CA TYR A 217 -3.08 -6.95 -18.66
C TYR A 217 -2.42 -8.12 -19.37
N ASP A 218 -1.72 -7.85 -20.46
CA ASP A 218 -1.01 -8.87 -21.22
C ASP A 218 0.23 -8.30 -21.90
N ASN A 219 1.35 -9.00 -21.78
CA ASN A 219 2.62 -8.64 -22.40
C ASN A 219 3.01 -7.16 -22.25
N GLY A 220 2.90 -6.64 -21.01
CA GLY A 220 3.25 -5.26 -20.66
C GLY A 220 2.19 -4.23 -21.02
N ASN A 221 1.05 -4.64 -21.58
CA ASN A 221 -0.03 -3.74 -21.99
C ASN A 221 -1.28 -3.91 -21.12
N GLU A 222 -1.98 -2.82 -20.88
CA GLU A 222 -3.32 -2.82 -20.28
C GLU A 222 -4.34 -2.99 -21.42
N ILE A 223 -4.93 -4.18 -21.51
CA ILE A 223 -5.84 -4.57 -22.61
C ILE A 223 -7.28 -4.17 -22.27
N LEU A 224 -7.72 -4.44 -21.06
CA LEU A 224 -9.01 -4.00 -20.52
C LEU A 224 -8.74 -3.05 -19.36
N PRO A 225 -8.79 -1.74 -19.59
CA PRO A 225 -8.42 -0.76 -18.57
C PRO A 225 -9.56 -0.43 -17.63
N ASP A 226 -9.22 0.00 -16.41
CA ASP A 226 -10.10 0.76 -15.53
C ASP A 226 -9.84 2.27 -15.70
N TYR A 227 -10.87 3.08 -15.49
CA TYR A 227 -10.81 4.53 -15.65
C TYR A 227 -9.91 5.20 -14.60
N GLY A 228 -9.78 4.59 -13.43
CA GLY A 228 -9.02 5.19 -12.33
C GLY A 228 -9.54 6.60 -11.98
N ALA A 229 -8.64 7.50 -11.65
CA ALA A 229 -8.95 8.90 -11.37
C ALA A 229 -9.08 9.73 -12.65
N SER A 230 -9.93 9.33 -13.59
CA SER A 230 -10.15 10.00 -14.89
C SER A 230 -8.86 10.09 -15.74
N ARG A 231 -7.99 9.11 -15.64
CA ARG A 231 -6.64 9.12 -16.21
C ARG A 231 -6.57 9.16 -17.74
N PHE A 232 -7.67 8.82 -18.40
CA PHE A 232 -7.76 8.87 -19.86
C PHE A 232 -8.26 10.22 -20.41
N LEU A 233 -8.73 11.10 -19.55
CA LEU A 233 -9.14 12.43 -19.97
C LEU A 233 -7.90 13.25 -20.35
N ASN A 234 -7.91 13.81 -21.56
CA ASN A 234 -6.82 14.68 -22.03
C ASN A 234 -7.04 16.12 -21.59
N ILE A 235 -7.24 16.33 -20.31
CA ILE A 235 -7.46 17.62 -19.67
C ILE A 235 -6.60 17.73 -18.42
N GLU A 236 -6.45 18.94 -17.91
CA GLU A 236 -5.70 19.18 -16.67
C GLU A 236 -6.25 18.39 -15.46
N ALA A 237 -7.52 18.03 -15.52
CA ALA A 237 -8.20 17.24 -14.50
C ALA A 237 -7.45 15.96 -14.11
N LYS A 238 -6.82 15.29 -15.06
CA LYS A 238 -6.04 14.07 -14.80
C LYS A 238 -4.90 14.26 -13.80
N TYR A 239 -4.37 15.46 -13.66
CA TYR A 239 -3.32 15.80 -12.69
C TYR A 239 -3.88 16.17 -11.33
N LYS A 240 -5.13 16.62 -11.27
CA LYS A 240 -5.86 16.92 -10.04
C LYS A 240 -6.65 15.72 -9.53
N GLY A 241 -6.77 14.67 -10.34
CA GLY A 241 -7.36 13.39 -9.97
C GLY A 241 -8.77 13.52 -9.44
N HIS A 242 -9.04 12.91 -8.31
CA HIS A 242 -10.37 12.82 -7.71
C HIS A 242 -10.99 14.14 -7.27
N TYR A 243 -10.27 15.24 -7.26
CA TYR A 243 -10.82 16.55 -6.92
C TYR A 243 -11.57 17.22 -8.07
N THR A 244 -11.48 16.66 -9.26
CA THR A 244 -12.16 17.24 -10.42
C THR A 244 -13.62 16.82 -10.51
N ARG A 245 -14.42 17.66 -11.15
CA ARG A 245 -15.83 17.38 -11.37
C ARG A 245 -16.03 16.10 -12.19
N GLU A 246 -15.21 15.90 -13.21
CA GLU A 246 -15.26 14.74 -14.11
C GLU A 246 -15.05 13.44 -13.33
N ASN A 247 -14.09 13.40 -12.43
CA ASN A 247 -13.86 12.22 -11.59
C ASN A 247 -15.02 12.00 -10.63
N GLN A 248 -15.52 13.04 -9.97
CA GLN A 248 -16.60 12.93 -8.99
C GLN A 248 -17.95 12.54 -9.61
N SER A 249 -18.25 13.05 -10.81
CA SER A 249 -19.54 12.86 -11.46
C SER A 249 -19.58 11.72 -12.49
N PHE A 250 -18.44 11.21 -12.92
CA PHE A 250 -18.35 10.23 -13.99
C PHE A 250 -17.46 9.04 -13.62
N ALA A 251 -16.16 9.24 -13.41
CA ALA A 251 -15.21 8.14 -13.27
C ALA A 251 -15.45 7.25 -12.02
N LYS A 252 -16.15 7.77 -11.00
CA LYS A 252 -16.56 6.97 -9.83
C LYS A 252 -17.86 6.19 -10.03
N GLN A 253 -18.58 6.43 -11.09
CA GLN A 253 -19.88 5.80 -11.33
C GLN A 253 -19.72 4.50 -12.12
N THR A 254 -20.66 3.58 -11.91
CA THR A 254 -20.66 2.26 -12.56
C THR A 254 -20.53 2.34 -14.08
N ILE A 255 -21.07 3.40 -14.71
CA ILE A 255 -21.01 3.58 -16.16
C ILE A 255 -19.58 3.76 -16.72
N ALA A 256 -18.61 4.10 -15.86
CA ALA A 256 -17.20 4.26 -16.25
C ALA A 256 -16.38 2.98 -16.08
N HIS A 257 -17.02 1.90 -15.68
CA HIS A 257 -16.37 0.61 -15.40
C HIS A 257 -16.97 -0.49 -16.30
N ASN A 258 -16.19 -1.56 -16.49
CA ASN A 258 -16.60 -2.71 -17.32
C ASN A 258 -17.28 -3.82 -16.49
#